data_23a6010bb80aea3501e8160b4c3b5e85
#
_entry.id   23a6010bb80aea3501e8160b4c3b5e85
#
_cell.length_a   1.000
_cell.length_b   1.000
_cell.length_c   1.000
_cell.angle_alpha   90.00
_cell.angle_beta   90.00
_cell.angle_gamma   90.00
#
_symmetry.space_group_name_H-M   'P 1'
#
loop_
_entity.id
_entity.type
_entity.pdbx_description
1 polymer ?
#
loop_
_entity_poly.entity_id
_entity_poly.type
_entity_poly.pdbx_seq_one_letter_code
_entity_poly.pdbx_strand_id
1 'polypeptide(L)'
;MIAFIQEIQRRTPLGWLQLSHHKSRLLVALSGIAFADVLMFMQLGFQNALYDSNTRLNRAVLADIVLISPQSRNMQNLATFSRRRLLQAADVPGVKSAESMYIGLVTWKNPQTRRKTSVQAIGLNPEQLALNIPEVNNQLDKIKLPDHFIFDRAARGEYDEVFSQIDAGESVTTEVDKRTITVSGTFKLGASFGADGTLISSDENFLRLFPRRQAGSINLGLVSVQPGYEPKQVAEALKSYLPNDDVKVLTRAEYIKMEEDYWKTESPIGFIFSLGVSMGFMVGVIIVYQVLSTDVNAHIKEYATFKAMGYGNSYLLGIIFEEALILAILGFIPGFIVPLGLYQLAANATNLPIYMTVARALIVLLLTLIMCILSGAIATRKLQSADPADMF
;
A
#
# COMPACT_ATOMS: atom_id res chain seq x y z
N MET A 1 -13.77 19.18 29.42
CA MET A 1 -13.13 17.87 29.28
C MET A 1 -12.73 17.25 30.62
N ILE A 2 -11.98 17.96 31.51
CA ILE A 2 -11.58 17.46 32.83
C ILE A 2 -12.77 17.22 33.78
N ALA A 3 -13.75 18.11 33.79
CA ALA A 3 -14.99 17.94 34.59
C ALA A 3 -15.83 16.72 34.13
N PHE A 4 -15.87 16.44 32.84
CA PHE A 4 -16.55 15.27 32.27
C PHE A 4 -15.86 13.94 32.65
N ILE A 5 -14.54 13.92 32.69
CA ILE A 5 -13.74 12.76 33.11
C ILE A 5 -13.90 12.52 34.63
N GLN A 6 -13.96 13.57 35.45
CA GLN A 6 -14.21 13.47 36.90
C GLN A 6 -15.62 13.01 37.26
N GLU A 7 -16.61 13.33 36.41
CA GLU A 7 -17.98 12.90 36.59
C GLU A 7 -18.16 11.40 36.20
N ILE A 8 -17.41 10.91 35.20
CA ILE A 8 -17.36 9.48 34.84
C ILE A 8 -16.69 8.65 35.94
N GLN A 9 -15.65 9.17 36.63
CA GLN A 9 -14.97 8.46 37.74
C GLN A 9 -15.85 8.30 39.02
N ARG A 10 -16.91 9.07 39.16
CA ARG A 10 -17.83 9.01 40.32
C ARG A 10 -19.09 8.16 40.10
N ARG A 11 -19.36 7.72 38.86
CA ARG A 11 -20.51 6.86 38.56
C ARG A 11 -20.09 5.40 38.51
N THR A 12 -20.87 4.52 39.12
CA THR A 12 -20.78 3.08 38.87
C THR A 12 -20.96 2.88 37.36
N PRO A 13 -20.04 2.22 36.66
CA PRO A 13 -20.13 2.02 35.19
C PRO A 13 -21.25 1.03 34.88
N LEU A 14 -22.48 1.52 34.74
CA LEU A 14 -23.67 0.69 34.50
C LEU A 14 -23.54 -0.10 33.19
N GLY A 15 -23.01 0.51 32.14
CA GLY A 15 -22.76 -0.17 30.88
C GLY A 15 -21.80 -1.37 31.01
N TRP A 16 -20.75 -1.25 31.82
CA TRP A 16 -19.87 -2.40 32.11
C TRP A 16 -20.58 -3.50 32.87
N LEU A 17 -21.38 -3.15 33.89
CA LEU A 17 -22.10 -4.14 34.70
C LEU A 17 -23.12 -4.92 33.86
N GLN A 18 -23.84 -4.23 32.96
CA GLN A 18 -24.79 -4.88 32.06
C GLN A 18 -24.08 -5.83 31.09
N LEU A 19 -23.02 -5.37 30.41
CA LEU A 19 -22.24 -6.19 29.50
C LEU A 19 -21.59 -7.42 30.17
N SER A 20 -21.06 -7.24 31.37
CA SER A 20 -20.35 -8.31 32.10
C SER A 20 -21.27 -9.39 32.66
N HIS A 21 -22.55 -9.10 32.86
CA HIS A 21 -23.55 -10.05 33.34
C HIS A 21 -23.84 -11.14 32.30
N HIS A 22 -23.83 -10.81 31.01
CA HIS A 22 -24.11 -11.74 29.91
C HIS A 22 -22.85 -12.06 29.10
N LYS A 23 -21.93 -12.87 29.65
CA LYS A 23 -20.61 -13.21 29.05
C LYS A 23 -20.69 -13.74 27.61
N SER A 24 -21.72 -14.55 27.27
CA SER A 24 -21.91 -15.07 25.92
C SER A 24 -22.22 -13.94 24.90
N ARG A 25 -23.07 -13.00 25.27
CA ARG A 25 -23.37 -11.84 24.40
C ARG A 25 -22.17 -10.93 24.23
N LEU A 26 -21.43 -10.65 25.32
CA LEU A 26 -20.19 -9.89 25.29
C LEU A 26 -19.20 -10.55 24.32
N LEU A 27 -19.00 -11.88 24.41
CA LEU A 27 -18.08 -12.58 23.56
C LEU A 27 -18.49 -12.54 22.08
N VAL A 28 -19.78 -12.68 21.77
CA VAL A 28 -20.30 -12.52 20.40
C VAL A 28 -20.05 -11.10 19.88
N ALA A 29 -20.32 -10.07 20.71
CA ALA A 29 -20.06 -8.67 20.35
C ALA A 29 -18.59 -8.41 20.03
N LEU A 30 -17.70 -8.84 20.94
CA LEU A 30 -16.26 -8.67 20.77
C LEU A 30 -15.73 -9.42 19.54
N SER A 31 -16.24 -10.64 19.29
CA SER A 31 -15.87 -11.41 18.10
C SER A 31 -16.33 -10.73 16.80
N GLY A 32 -17.51 -10.14 16.81
CA GLY A 32 -18.06 -9.41 15.66
C GLY A 32 -17.29 -8.15 15.34
N ILE A 33 -16.93 -7.36 16.38
CA ILE A 33 -16.08 -6.16 16.22
C ILE A 33 -14.70 -6.56 15.74
N ALA A 34 -14.08 -7.56 16.38
CA ALA A 34 -12.78 -8.06 15.99
C ALA A 34 -12.76 -8.55 14.54
N PHE A 35 -13.81 -9.23 14.09
CA PHE A 35 -13.94 -9.66 12.70
C PHE A 35 -14.00 -8.48 11.72
N ALA A 36 -14.80 -7.45 12.03
CA ALA A 36 -14.87 -6.23 11.23
C ALA A 36 -13.52 -5.52 11.16
N ASP A 37 -12.83 -5.40 12.30
CA ASP A 37 -11.50 -4.81 12.39
C ASP A 37 -10.47 -5.59 11.58
N VAL A 38 -10.47 -6.93 11.67
CA VAL A 38 -9.61 -7.81 10.86
C VAL A 38 -9.84 -7.57 9.38
N LEU A 39 -11.09 -7.48 8.92
CA LEU A 39 -11.39 -7.17 7.52
C LEU A 39 -10.84 -5.80 7.13
N MET A 40 -11.07 -4.75 7.92
CA MET A 40 -10.55 -3.40 7.65
C MET A 40 -9.01 -3.38 7.62
N PHE A 41 -8.35 -4.01 8.59
CA PHE A 41 -6.90 -4.12 8.63
C PHE A 41 -6.35 -4.84 7.40
N MET A 42 -6.91 -5.98 7.02
CA MET A 42 -6.44 -6.74 5.85
C MET A 42 -6.57 -5.94 4.57
N GLN A 43 -7.70 -5.27 4.34
CA GLN A 43 -7.91 -4.42 3.17
C GLN A 43 -6.92 -3.25 3.12
N LEU A 44 -6.76 -2.52 4.23
CA LEU A 44 -5.79 -1.41 4.33
C LEU A 44 -4.34 -1.90 4.22
N GLY A 45 -4.06 -3.11 4.72
CA GLY A 45 -2.74 -3.75 4.61
C GLY A 45 -2.35 -4.01 3.17
N PHE A 46 -3.21 -4.67 2.41
CA PHE A 46 -2.99 -4.96 0.99
C PHE A 46 -3.00 -3.69 0.14
N GLN A 47 -3.87 -2.73 0.44
CA GLN A 47 -3.91 -1.44 -0.26
C GLN A 47 -2.57 -0.69 -0.13
N ASN A 48 -2.01 -0.59 1.07
CA ASN A 48 -0.72 0.07 1.26
C ASN A 48 0.42 -0.74 0.63
N ALA A 49 0.38 -2.08 0.71
CA ALA A 49 1.36 -2.92 0.04
C ALA A 49 1.33 -2.74 -1.48
N LEU A 50 0.14 -2.53 -2.07
CA LEU A 50 -0.01 -2.17 -3.48
C LEU A 50 0.74 -0.87 -3.79
N TYR A 51 0.50 0.19 -3.01
CA TYR A 51 1.13 1.49 -3.25
C TYR A 51 2.64 1.44 -3.03
N ASP A 52 3.09 0.87 -1.92
CA ASP A 52 4.50 0.79 -1.56
C ASP A 52 5.30 -0.07 -2.53
N SER A 53 4.78 -1.23 -2.95
CA SER A 53 5.48 -2.12 -3.87
C SER A 53 5.62 -1.54 -5.28
N ASN A 54 4.58 -0.87 -5.77
CA ASN A 54 4.61 -0.29 -7.11
C ASN A 54 5.41 1.03 -7.19
N THR A 55 5.60 1.75 -6.08
CA THR A 55 6.39 2.99 -6.06
C THR A 55 7.85 2.80 -5.66
N ARG A 56 8.28 1.59 -5.30
CA ARG A 56 9.68 1.33 -4.88
C ARG A 56 10.70 1.74 -5.93
N LEU A 57 10.49 1.34 -7.18
CA LEU A 57 11.41 1.68 -8.25
C LEU A 57 11.42 3.19 -8.51
N ASN A 58 10.26 3.86 -8.52
CA ASN A 58 10.17 5.33 -8.68
C ASN A 58 10.97 6.07 -7.58
N ARG A 59 10.90 5.55 -6.33
CA ARG A 59 11.64 6.10 -5.20
C ARG A 59 13.14 5.78 -5.26
N ALA A 60 13.51 4.68 -5.91
CA ALA A 60 14.91 4.28 -6.07
C ALA A 60 15.63 5.03 -7.20
N VAL A 61 14.92 5.65 -8.12
CA VAL A 61 15.52 6.43 -9.22
C VAL A 61 16.34 7.60 -8.68
N LEU A 62 17.60 7.70 -9.13
CA LEU A 62 18.53 8.79 -8.84
C LEU A 62 18.41 9.87 -9.93
N ALA A 63 17.33 10.66 -9.87
CA ALA A 63 17.15 11.80 -10.75
C ALA A 63 16.36 12.88 -10.00
N ASP A 64 16.64 14.15 -10.30
CA ASP A 64 15.89 15.29 -9.78
C ASP A 64 14.62 15.55 -10.61
N ILE A 65 14.71 15.27 -11.91
CA ILE A 65 13.64 15.43 -12.89
C ILE A 65 13.58 14.17 -13.75
N VAL A 66 12.38 13.72 -14.04
CA VAL A 66 12.12 12.54 -14.88
C VAL A 66 11.32 12.95 -16.11
N LEU A 67 11.79 12.53 -17.27
CA LEU A 67 11.12 12.70 -18.55
C LEU A 67 10.42 11.39 -18.92
N ILE A 68 9.14 11.48 -19.30
CA ILE A 68 8.33 10.32 -19.74
C ILE A 68 7.51 10.70 -20.97
N SER A 69 7.03 9.69 -21.69
CA SER A 69 6.02 9.94 -22.73
C SER A 69 4.71 10.45 -22.09
N PRO A 70 3.99 11.42 -22.70
CA PRO A 70 2.66 11.84 -22.25
C PRO A 70 1.63 10.71 -22.20
N GLN A 71 1.84 9.66 -22.98
CA GLN A 71 0.97 8.47 -23.01
C GLN A 71 1.25 7.47 -21.89
N SER A 72 2.32 7.68 -21.10
CA SER A 72 2.65 6.83 -19.95
C SER A 72 1.66 7.08 -18.82
N ARG A 73 1.06 5.99 -18.31
CA ARG A 73 0.09 6.06 -17.20
C ARG A 73 0.72 5.68 -15.87
N ASN A 74 1.53 4.65 -15.86
CA ASN A 74 2.22 4.12 -14.69
C ASN A 74 3.49 3.39 -15.11
N MET A 75 4.27 2.90 -14.16
CA MET A 75 5.53 2.19 -14.38
C MET A 75 5.40 0.92 -15.24
N GLN A 76 4.25 0.24 -15.18
CA GLN A 76 4.00 -0.98 -15.95
C GLN A 76 3.54 -0.70 -17.39
N ASN A 77 2.93 0.47 -17.62
CA ASN A 77 2.43 0.94 -18.91
C ASN A 77 3.17 2.20 -19.35
N LEU A 78 4.50 2.12 -19.37
CA LEU A 78 5.35 3.18 -19.89
C LEU A 78 5.38 3.13 -21.42
N ALA A 79 4.89 4.18 -22.04
CA ALA A 79 5.14 4.42 -23.45
C ALA A 79 6.58 4.92 -23.67
N THR A 80 7.07 4.83 -24.89
CA THR A 80 8.38 5.33 -25.24
C THR A 80 8.29 6.72 -25.85
N PHE A 81 9.38 7.48 -25.72
CA PHE A 81 9.57 8.74 -26.42
C PHE A 81 10.97 8.79 -27.04
N SER A 82 11.21 9.78 -27.92
CA SER A 82 12.48 9.88 -28.63
C SER A 82 13.63 10.28 -27.73
N ARG A 83 14.74 9.51 -27.74
CA ARG A 83 16.01 9.83 -27.06
C ARG A 83 16.55 11.22 -27.44
N ARG A 84 16.19 11.74 -28.62
CA ARG A 84 16.52 13.10 -29.03
C ARG A 84 16.06 14.15 -28.01
N ARG A 85 14.90 13.94 -27.37
CA ARG A 85 14.38 14.87 -26.35
C ARG A 85 15.26 14.90 -25.11
N LEU A 86 15.85 13.76 -24.76
CA LEU A 86 16.81 13.68 -23.68
C LEU A 86 18.10 14.43 -23.98
N LEU A 87 18.60 14.34 -25.22
CA LEU A 87 19.76 15.10 -25.66
C LEU A 87 19.46 16.61 -25.64
N GLN A 88 18.29 17.03 -26.10
CA GLN A 88 17.86 18.42 -26.01
C GLN A 88 17.74 18.91 -24.55
N ALA A 89 17.28 18.04 -23.64
CA ALA A 89 17.23 18.38 -22.22
C ALA A 89 18.62 18.64 -21.62
N ALA A 90 19.64 17.96 -22.10
CA ALA A 90 21.03 18.15 -21.63
C ALA A 90 21.58 19.56 -21.97
N ASP A 91 21.04 20.23 -22.99
CA ASP A 91 21.46 21.57 -23.39
C ASP A 91 20.82 22.69 -22.53
N VAL A 92 19.86 22.35 -21.66
CA VAL A 92 19.15 23.34 -20.83
C VAL A 92 20.05 23.77 -19.65
N PRO A 93 20.21 25.09 -19.39
CA PRO A 93 20.99 25.58 -18.26
C PRO A 93 20.50 24.99 -16.92
N GLY A 94 21.45 24.54 -16.09
CA GLY A 94 21.14 23.89 -14.80
C GLY A 94 21.03 22.37 -14.87
N VAL A 95 21.02 21.76 -16.07
CA VAL A 95 21.11 20.30 -16.22
C VAL A 95 22.55 19.86 -16.10
N LYS A 96 22.82 18.89 -15.21
CA LYS A 96 24.14 18.27 -15.00
C LYS A 96 24.35 17.07 -15.93
N SER A 97 23.34 16.20 -16.00
CA SER A 97 23.37 14.99 -16.84
C SER A 97 21.93 14.62 -17.23
N ALA A 98 21.82 13.92 -18.36
CA ALA A 98 20.57 13.40 -18.86
C ALA A 98 20.78 11.99 -19.39
N GLU A 99 20.27 10.97 -18.67
CA GLU A 99 20.51 9.56 -18.92
C GLU A 99 19.23 8.83 -19.32
N SER A 100 19.37 7.82 -20.19
CA SER A 100 18.23 6.98 -20.60
C SER A 100 18.06 5.78 -19.71
N MET A 101 16.81 5.39 -19.48
CA MET A 101 16.46 4.12 -18.84
C MET A 101 15.38 3.42 -19.67
N TYR A 102 15.60 2.14 -19.90
CA TYR A 102 14.66 1.26 -20.58
C TYR A 102 13.97 0.37 -19.56
N ILE A 103 12.68 0.17 -19.74
CA ILE A 103 11.87 -0.69 -18.87
C ILE A 103 10.94 -1.55 -19.73
N GLY A 104 10.81 -2.82 -19.36
CA GLY A 104 9.92 -3.75 -20.03
C GLY A 104 9.60 -4.95 -19.15
N LEU A 105 8.53 -5.67 -19.46
CA LEU A 105 8.22 -6.94 -18.84
C LEU A 105 8.73 -8.07 -19.70
N VAL A 106 9.30 -9.08 -19.06
CA VAL A 106 9.83 -10.30 -19.71
C VAL A 106 9.36 -11.53 -18.94
N THR A 107 9.37 -12.65 -19.62
CA THR A 107 9.05 -13.96 -19.03
C THR A 107 10.35 -14.65 -18.62
N TRP A 108 10.61 -14.67 -17.32
CA TRP A 108 11.68 -15.43 -16.71
C TRP A 108 11.31 -16.91 -16.60
N LYS A 109 12.20 -17.79 -16.94
CA LYS A 109 12.06 -19.23 -16.72
C LYS A 109 13.04 -19.69 -15.65
N ASN A 110 12.50 -20.12 -14.51
CA ASN A 110 13.32 -20.61 -13.42
C ASN A 110 14.19 -21.80 -13.90
N PRO A 111 15.50 -21.79 -13.70
CA PRO A 111 16.40 -22.82 -14.21
C PRO A 111 16.14 -24.20 -13.60
N GLN A 112 15.68 -24.27 -12.34
CA GLN A 112 15.42 -25.52 -11.62
C GLN A 112 13.98 -26.01 -11.85
N THR A 113 12.99 -25.19 -11.46
CA THR A 113 11.57 -25.60 -11.48
C THR A 113 10.94 -25.51 -12.87
N ARG A 114 11.58 -24.86 -13.83
CA ARG A 114 11.08 -24.57 -15.18
C ARG A 114 9.80 -23.71 -15.20
N ARG A 115 9.35 -23.24 -14.06
CA ARG A 115 8.19 -22.32 -13.96
C ARG A 115 8.52 -20.99 -14.62
N LYS A 116 7.52 -20.41 -15.26
CA LYS A 116 7.59 -19.10 -15.91
C LYS A 116 6.95 -18.07 -14.99
N THR A 117 7.65 -16.95 -14.77
CA THR A 117 7.18 -15.81 -13.99
C THR A 117 7.40 -14.51 -14.78
N SER A 118 6.57 -13.52 -14.53
CA SER A 118 6.72 -12.21 -15.15
C SER A 118 7.65 -11.35 -14.30
N VAL A 119 8.76 -10.91 -14.86
CA VAL A 119 9.73 -10.05 -14.19
C VAL A 119 9.94 -8.76 -14.97
N GLN A 120 10.24 -7.68 -14.27
CA GLN A 120 10.56 -6.40 -14.88
C GLN A 120 12.03 -6.39 -15.28
N ALA A 121 12.32 -6.11 -16.54
CA ALA A 121 13.67 -5.88 -17.04
C ALA A 121 13.95 -4.38 -17.09
N ILE A 122 15.12 -3.96 -16.58
CA ILE A 122 15.62 -2.60 -16.61
C ILE A 122 16.95 -2.55 -17.31
N GLY A 123 17.05 -1.69 -18.32
CA GLY A 123 18.29 -1.35 -19.00
C GLY A 123 18.74 0.07 -18.63
N LEU A 124 19.95 0.20 -18.14
CA LEU A 124 20.55 1.48 -17.74
C LEU A 124 21.97 1.63 -18.27
N ASN A 125 22.46 2.86 -18.33
CA ASN A 125 23.86 3.13 -18.65
C ASN A 125 24.75 2.71 -17.46
N PRO A 126 25.61 1.68 -17.60
CA PRO A 126 26.44 1.19 -16.50
C PRO A 126 27.59 2.14 -16.11
N GLU A 127 27.82 3.21 -16.89
CA GLU A 127 28.83 4.24 -16.56
C GLU A 127 28.28 5.32 -15.62
N GLN A 128 26.97 5.31 -15.34
CA GLN A 128 26.29 6.31 -14.53
C GLN A 128 25.41 5.68 -13.45
N LEU A 129 25.32 6.35 -12.30
CA LEU A 129 24.44 5.93 -11.22
C LEU A 129 23.01 6.34 -11.54
N ALA A 130 22.17 5.38 -11.85
CA ALA A 130 20.75 5.60 -12.17
C ALA A 130 19.80 5.28 -11.01
N LEU A 131 20.21 4.42 -10.09
CA LEU A 131 19.41 3.92 -8.98
C LEU A 131 20.11 4.11 -7.63
N ASN A 132 19.34 4.48 -6.61
CA ASN A 132 19.80 4.52 -5.21
C ASN A 132 19.69 3.12 -4.57
N ILE A 133 20.37 2.15 -5.14
CA ILE A 133 20.46 0.76 -4.68
C ILE A 133 21.94 0.40 -4.62
N PRO A 134 22.58 0.42 -3.43
CA PRO A 134 24.03 0.19 -3.31
C PRO A 134 24.47 -1.13 -3.93
N GLU A 135 23.68 -2.19 -3.79
CA GLU A 135 24.00 -3.51 -4.35
C GLU A 135 24.06 -3.49 -5.88
N VAL A 136 23.22 -2.68 -6.54
CA VAL A 136 23.26 -2.48 -8.00
C VAL A 136 24.52 -1.70 -8.37
N ASN A 137 24.77 -0.59 -7.66
CA ASN A 137 25.86 0.34 -7.96
C ASN A 137 27.24 -0.32 -7.81
N ASN A 138 27.38 -1.27 -6.88
CA ASN A 138 28.63 -2.03 -6.67
C ASN A 138 28.86 -3.14 -7.71
N GLN A 139 27.92 -3.39 -8.61
CA GLN A 139 27.97 -4.48 -9.58
C GLN A 139 27.78 -4.01 -11.03
N LEU A 140 27.90 -2.70 -11.30
CA LEU A 140 27.73 -2.13 -12.64
C LEU A 140 28.69 -2.76 -13.67
N ASP A 141 29.90 -3.12 -13.27
CA ASP A 141 30.86 -3.77 -14.18
C ASP A 141 30.41 -5.16 -14.64
N LYS A 142 29.66 -5.89 -13.82
CA LYS A 142 29.16 -7.22 -14.20
C LYS A 142 28.11 -7.13 -15.32
N ILE A 143 27.30 -6.09 -15.33
CA ILE A 143 26.23 -5.91 -16.33
C ILE A 143 26.73 -5.32 -17.66
N LYS A 144 28.00 -4.91 -17.75
CA LYS A 144 28.65 -4.51 -19.02
C LYS A 144 28.89 -5.71 -19.94
N LEU A 145 29.04 -6.91 -19.36
CA LEU A 145 29.30 -8.12 -20.14
C LEU A 145 28.04 -8.50 -20.94
N PRO A 146 28.20 -9.01 -22.19
CA PRO A 146 27.10 -9.42 -23.03
C PRO A 146 26.19 -10.45 -22.35
N ASP A 147 24.88 -10.19 -22.38
CA ASP A 147 23.83 -11.05 -21.83
C ASP A 147 23.95 -11.32 -20.32
N HIS A 148 24.69 -10.46 -19.57
CA HIS A 148 24.79 -10.53 -18.12
C HIS A 148 23.78 -9.62 -17.42
N PHE A 149 23.15 -10.15 -16.39
CA PHE A 149 22.10 -9.51 -15.59
C PHE A 149 22.35 -9.71 -14.11
N ILE A 150 21.83 -8.82 -13.29
CA ILE A 150 21.67 -9.03 -11.86
C ILE A 150 20.20 -9.18 -11.53
N PHE A 151 19.88 -10.06 -10.57
CA PHE A 151 18.51 -10.47 -10.24
C PHE A 151 18.10 -10.06 -8.83
N ASP A 152 16.84 -9.70 -8.70
CA ASP A 152 16.26 -9.28 -7.42
C ASP A 152 16.11 -10.46 -6.45
N ARG A 153 16.86 -10.44 -5.35
CA ARG A 153 16.83 -11.47 -4.30
C ARG A 153 15.48 -11.52 -3.55
N ALA A 154 14.72 -10.45 -3.57
CA ALA A 154 13.40 -10.38 -2.98
C ALA A 154 12.27 -10.64 -4.00
N ALA A 155 12.59 -11.25 -5.15
CA ALA A 155 11.63 -11.70 -6.13
C ALA A 155 10.69 -12.76 -5.54
N ARG A 156 9.44 -12.78 -6.00
CA ARG A 156 8.46 -13.79 -5.61
C ARG A 156 8.71 -15.08 -6.37
N GLY A 157 8.88 -16.18 -5.67
CA GLY A 157 9.11 -17.50 -6.25
C GLY A 157 10.15 -18.31 -5.47
N GLU A 158 10.47 -19.50 -5.97
CA GLU A 158 11.43 -20.44 -5.39
C GLU A 158 12.80 -20.24 -6.07
N TYR A 159 13.67 -19.42 -5.50
CA TYR A 159 14.96 -19.06 -6.10
C TYR A 159 16.15 -19.34 -5.19
N ASP A 160 15.95 -20.08 -4.07
CA ASP A 160 16.99 -20.33 -3.06
C ASP A 160 18.23 -20.97 -3.66
N GLU A 161 18.06 -21.92 -4.59
CA GLU A 161 19.18 -22.58 -5.28
C GLU A 161 19.92 -21.64 -6.24
N VAL A 162 19.18 -20.76 -6.95
CA VAL A 162 19.78 -19.72 -7.79
C VAL A 162 20.65 -18.78 -6.95
N PHE A 163 20.12 -18.34 -5.81
CA PHE A 163 20.84 -17.44 -4.93
C PHE A 163 22.04 -18.11 -4.27
N SER A 164 21.92 -19.38 -3.88
CA SER A 164 23.04 -20.15 -3.30
C SER A 164 24.21 -20.30 -4.26
N GLN A 165 23.96 -20.56 -5.54
CA GLN A 165 24.99 -20.64 -6.57
C GLN A 165 25.67 -19.28 -6.79
N ILE A 166 24.89 -18.19 -6.86
CA ILE A 166 25.44 -16.84 -7.03
C ILE A 166 26.28 -16.43 -5.81
N ASP A 167 25.84 -16.79 -4.58
CA ASP A 167 26.57 -16.51 -3.35
C ASP A 167 27.89 -17.32 -3.26
N ALA A 168 27.94 -18.50 -3.89
CA ALA A 168 29.18 -19.29 -4.06
C ALA A 168 30.12 -18.71 -5.11
N GLY A 169 29.76 -17.61 -5.77
CA GLY A 169 30.55 -16.97 -6.81
C GLY A 169 30.32 -17.55 -8.21
N GLU A 170 29.38 -18.45 -8.36
CA GLU A 170 28.98 -19.04 -9.65
C GLU A 170 27.97 -18.13 -10.36
N SER A 171 27.97 -18.19 -11.69
CA SER A 171 26.95 -17.54 -12.50
C SER A 171 25.87 -18.55 -12.91
N VAL A 172 24.61 -18.12 -12.87
CA VAL A 172 23.48 -18.98 -13.21
C VAL A 172 22.97 -18.62 -14.61
N THR A 173 22.87 -19.61 -15.47
CA THR A 173 22.32 -19.44 -16.83
C THR A 173 20.86 -19.83 -16.86
N THR A 174 20.01 -18.98 -17.46
CA THR A 174 18.58 -19.23 -17.61
C THR A 174 18.02 -18.64 -18.90
N GLU A 175 16.73 -18.90 -19.15
CA GLU A 175 16.03 -18.42 -20.33
C GLU A 175 15.06 -17.28 -19.95
N VAL A 176 15.17 -16.16 -20.67
CA VAL A 176 14.26 -15.02 -20.62
C VAL A 176 13.74 -14.72 -22.01
N ASP A 177 12.44 -14.78 -22.22
CA ASP A 177 11.78 -14.58 -23.54
C ASP A 177 12.47 -15.35 -24.68
N LYS A 178 12.82 -16.61 -24.44
CA LYS A 178 13.54 -17.51 -25.37
C LYS A 178 15.00 -17.13 -25.65
N ARG A 179 15.56 -16.16 -24.93
CA ARG A 179 16.98 -15.82 -24.97
C ARG A 179 17.67 -16.36 -23.74
N THR A 180 18.83 -16.94 -23.91
CA THR A 180 19.68 -17.38 -22.81
C THR A 180 20.40 -16.16 -22.24
N ILE A 181 20.32 -15.99 -20.92
CA ILE A 181 21.02 -14.95 -20.16
C ILE A 181 21.82 -15.56 -19.03
N THR A 182 22.78 -14.81 -18.51
CA THR A 182 23.60 -15.16 -17.36
C THR A 182 23.29 -14.21 -16.20
N VAL A 183 22.92 -14.76 -15.05
CA VAL A 183 22.79 -13.99 -13.81
C VAL A 183 24.09 -14.08 -13.04
N SER A 184 24.75 -12.93 -12.88
CA SER A 184 26.09 -12.83 -12.28
C SER A 184 26.11 -12.08 -10.95
N GLY A 185 24.94 -11.70 -10.43
CA GLY A 185 24.83 -11.00 -9.16
C GLY A 185 23.39 -10.81 -8.71
N THR A 186 23.24 -10.30 -7.49
CA THR A 186 21.93 -10.06 -6.89
C THR A 186 21.86 -8.68 -6.24
N PHE A 187 20.64 -8.15 -6.11
CA PHE A 187 20.32 -6.94 -5.37
C PHE A 187 18.98 -7.14 -4.66
N LYS A 188 18.50 -6.16 -3.89
CA LYS A 188 17.22 -6.26 -3.18
C LYS A 188 16.33 -5.08 -3.51
N LEU A 189 15.22 -5.33 -4.23
CA LEU A 189 14.17 -4.35 -4.51
C LEU A 189 12.81 -4.86 -4.04
N GLY A 190 12.43 -6.08 -4.41
CA GLY A 190 11.20 -6.77 -4.01
C GLY A 190 10.14 -6.81 -5.11
N ALA A 191 9.30 -7.83 -5.03
CA ALA A 191 8.16 -8.01 -5.92
C ALA A 191 7.15 -6.86 -5.83
N SER A 192 6.42 -6.64 -6.91
CA SER A 192 5.30 -5.71 -6.97
C SER A 192 4.00 -6.44 -7.35
N PHE A 193 2.90 -5.71 -7.45
CA PHE A 193 1.65 -6.27 -7.99
C PHE A 193 1.73 -6.53 -9.50
N GLY A 194 2.66 -5.90 -10.21
CA GLY A 194 2.80 -6.03 -11.65
C GLY A 194 3.94 -6.92 -12.13
N ALA A 195 4.89 -7.25 -11.24
CA ALA A 195 6.02 -8.10 -11.57
C ALA A 195 6.50 -8.88 -10.35
N ASP A 196 6.87 -10.14 -10.56
CA ASP A 196 7.35 -11.03 -9.51
C ASP A 196 8.77 -10.74 -9.03
N GLY A 197 9.50 -9.89 -9.74
CA GLY A 197 10.86 -9.45 -9.43
C GLY A 197 11.41 -8.56 -10.52
N THR A 198 12.70 -8.21 -10.40
CA THR A 198 13.36 -7.29 -11.31
C THR A 198 14.71 -7.86 -11.78
N LEU A 199 14.99 -7.71 -13.08
CA LEU A 199 16.28 -7.93 -13.72
C LEU A 199 16.88 -6.59 -14.10
N ILE A 200 18.15 -6.35 -13.78
CA ILE A 200 18.86 -5.13 -14.18
C ILE A 200 20.05 -5.51 -15.03
N SER A 201 20.26 -4.79 -16.11
CA SER A 201 21.41 -4.93 -17.00
C SER A 201 21.77 -3.61 -17.68
N SER A 202 22.77 -3.64 -18.55
CA SER A 202 23.05 -2.49 -19.41
C SER A 202 21.93 -2.25 -20.42
N ASP A 203 21.83 -1.03 -20.92
CA ASP A 203 20.93 -0.65 -22.00
C ASP A 203 21.14 -1.49 -23.26
N GLU A 204 22.38 -1.85 -23.60
CA GLU A 204 22.69 -2.75 -24.70
C GLU A 204 22.13 -4.15 -24.48
N ASN A 205 22.29 -4.74 -23.31
CA ASN A 205 21.74 -6.06 -22.98
C ASN A 205 20.21 -6.04 -22.95
N PHE A 206 19.61 -4.95 -22.46
CA PHE A 206 18.17 -4.76 -22.55
C PHE A 206 17.68 -4.79 -24.01
N LEU A 207 18.32 -4.05 -24.90
CA LEU A 207 17.94 -4.01 -26.31
C LEU A 207 18.13 -5.37 -27.01
N ARG A 208 19.06 -6.20 -26.52
CA ARG A 208 19.20 -7.59 -26.98
C ARG A 208 18.01 -8.46 -26.55
N LEU A 209 17.42 -8.23 -25.37
CA LEU A 209 16.18 -8.90 -24.95
C LEU A 209 14.97 -8.43 -25.78
N PHE A 210 14.96 -7.18 -26.22
CA PHE A 210 13.87 -6.57 -26.97
C PHE A 210 14.29 -6.19 -28.39
N PRO A 211 14.55 -7.16 -29.30
CA PRO A 211 15.11 -6.90 -30.62
C PRO A 211 14.23 -6.06 -31.55
N ARG A 212 12.93 -5.92 -31.21
CA ARG A 212 12.02 -5.03 -31.94
C ARG A 212 12.05 -3.59 -31.45
N ARG A 213 12.71 -3.30 -30.32
CA ARG A 213 12.86 -1.95 -29.80
C ARG A 213 14.04 -1.24 -30.45
N GLN A 214 13.80 0.02 -30.80
CA GLN A 214 14.86 0.90 -31.31
C GLN A 214 15.59 1.55 -30.14
N ALA A 215 16.91 1.64 -30.20
CA ALA A 215 17.75 2.31 -29.22
C ALA A 215 17.41 3.80 -29.04
N GLY A 216 16.81 4.43 -30.07
CA GLY A 216 16.34 5.80 -30.03
C GLY A 216 15.00 6.00 -29.30
N SER A 217 14.32 4.93 -28.85
CA SER A 217 13.03 4.97 -28.17
C SER A 217 13.18 4.52 -26.72
N ILE A 218 13.22 5.47 -25.78
CA ILE A 218 13.46 5.27 -24.35
C ILE A 218 12.17 5.37 -23.54
N ASN A 219 12.12 4.74 -22.37
CA ASN A 219 10.96 4.80 -21.47
C ASN A 219 11.05 5.97 -20.49
N LEU A 220 12.23 6.19 -19.90
CA LEU A 220 12.50 7.25 -18.96
C LEU A 220 13.74 8.02 -19.37
N GLY A 221 13.70 9.34 -19.18
CA GLY A 221 14.86 10.22 -19.19
C GLY A 221 15.12 10.67 -17.76
N LEU A 222 16.30 10.37 -17.26
CA LEU A 222 16.76 10.70 -15.91
C LEU A 222 17.62 11.95 -15.97
N VAL A 223 17.11 13.06 -15.44
CA VAL A 223 17.83 14.34 -15.46
C VAL A 223 18.28 14.69 -14.05
N SER A 224 19.60 14.88 -13.89
CA SER A 224 20.20 15.39 -12.67
C SER A 224 20.47 16.88 -12.83
N VAL A 225 20.23 17.63 -11.76
CA VAL A 225 20.38 19.10 -11.73
C VAL A 225 21.76 19.46 -11.17
N GLN A 226 22.35 20.53 -11.68
CA GLN A 226 23.63 21.05 -11.19
C GLN A 226 23.47 21.61 -9.76
N PRO A 227 24.50 21.46 -8.90
CA PRO A 227 24.48 22.11 -7.58
C PRO A 227 24.25 23.62 -7.69
N GLY A 228 23.33 24.12 -6.86
CA GLY A 228 22.95 25.55 -6.85
C GLY A 228 21.70 25.88 -7.68
N TYR A 229 21.19 24.96 -8.46
CA TYR A 229 19.92 25.14 -9.18
C TYR A 229 18.76 24.41 -8.47
N GLU A 230 17.60 25.04 -8.44
CA GLU A 230 16.37 24.45 -7.90
C GLU A 230 15.73 23.48 -8.92
N PRO A 231 15.48 22.21 -8.58
CA PRO A 231 14.90 21.24 -9.52
C PRO A 231 13.58 21.68 -10.15
N LYS A 232 12.75 22.42 -9.40
CA LYS A 232 11.49 22.96 -9.92
C LYS A 232 11.69 24.00 -11.02
N GLN A 233 12.67 24.90 -10.86
CA GLN A 233 12.98 25.94 -11.87
C GLN A 233 13.50 25.29 -13.15
N VAL A 234 14.41 24.31 -13.02
CA VAL A 234 14.95 23.58 -14.18
C VAL A 234 13.83 22.77 -14.86
N ALA A 235 12.90 22.16 -14.09
CA ALA A 235 11.75 21.47 -14.65
C ALA A 235 10.83 22.40 -15.46
N GLU A 236 10.57 23.63 -14.99
CA GLU A 236 9.78 24.62 -15.74
C GLU A 236 10.52 25.09 -17.01
N ALA A 237 11.83 25.29 -16.94
CA ALA A 237 12.65 25.60 -18.13
C ALA A 237 12.59 24.46 -19.16
N LEU A 238 12.69 23.19 -18.72
CA LEU A 238 12.53 22.02 -19.57
C LEU A 238 11.13 21.92 -20.18
N LYS A 239 10.06 22.17 -19.41
CA LYS A 239 8.66 22.20 -19.91
C LYS A 239 8.46 23.26 -20.99
N SER A 240 9.15 24.40 -20.88
CA SER A 240 9.07 25.47 -21.86
C SER A 240 9.89 25.21 -23.13
N TYR A 241 10.96 24.43 -23.00
CA TYR A 241 11.89 24.13 -24.09
C TYR A 241 11.52 22.90 -24.90
N LEU A 242 11.02 21.85 -24.24
CA LEU A 242 10.67 20.59 -24.87
C LEU A 242 9.20 20.57 -25.33
N PRO A 243 8.88 19.93 -26.48
CA PRO A 243 7.50 19.80 -26.94
C PRO A 243 6.65 18.95 -25.98
N ASN A 244 5.56 19.49 -25.46
CA ASN A 244 4.67 18.83 -24.50
C ASN A 244 3.88 17.65 -25.06
N ASP A 245 3.73 17.56 -26.35
CA ASP A 245 3.09 16.44 -27.07
C ASP A 245 4.01 15.22 -27.18
N ASP A 246 5.33 15.43 -27.13
CA ASP A 246 6.32 14.36 -27.24
C ASP A 246 6.84 13.87 -25.88
N VAL A 247 6.92 14.76 -24.89
CA VAL A 247 7.52 14.45 -23.59
C VAL A 247 6.86 15.23 -22.45
N LYS A 248 6.60 14.54 -21.33
CA LYS A 248 6.14 15.12 -20.08
C LYS A 248 7.31 15.23 -19.12
N VAL A 249 7.52 16.41 -18.57
CA VAL A 249 8.58 16.72 -17.60
C VAL A 249 8.00 16.70 -16.19
N LEU A 250 8.56 15.89 -15.31
CA LEU A 250 8.12 15.75 -13.93
C LEU A 250 9.32 15.89 -12.98
N THR A 251 9.15 16.62 -11.90
CA THR A 251 10.07 16.50 -10.78
C THR A 251 9.99 15.11 -10.19
N ARG A 252 11.01 14.66 -9.45
CA ARG A 252 11.00 13.34 -8.77
C ARG A 252 9.76 13.16 -7.89
N ALA A 253 9.35 14.21 -7.16
CA ALA A 253 8.17 14.16 -6.32
C ALA A 253 6.88 13.99 -7.13
N GLU A 254 6.73 14.71 -8.25
CA GLU A 254 5.60 14.59 -9.16
C GLU A 254 5.55 13.19 -9.82
N TYR A 255 6.72 12.64 -10.16
CA TYR A 255 6.82 11.30 -10.74
C TYR A 255 6.38 10.19 -9.77
N ILE A 256 6.81 10.26 -8.51
CA ILE A 256 6.34 9.34 -7.46
C ILE A 256 4.84 9.51 -7.23
N LYS A 257 4.38 10.76 -7.14
CA LYS A 257 2.96 11.05 -6.93
C LYS A 257 2.09 10.56 -8.09
N MET A 258 2.53 10.69 -9.33
CA MET A 258 1.82 10.16 -10.50
C MET A 258 1.55 8.67 -10.38
N GLU A 259 2.55 7.88 -9.95
CA GLU A 259 2.40 6.45 -9.73
C GLU A 259 1.40 6.16 -8.59
N GLU A 260 1.50 6.89 -7.46
CA GLU A 260 0.57 6.74 -6.34
C GLU A 260 -0.86 7.09 -6.73
N ASP A 261 -1.06 8.20 -7.45
CA ASP A 261 -2.38 8.67 -7.87
C ASP A 261 -3.03 7.68 -8.85
N TYR A 262 -2.25 7.09 -9.77
CA TYR A 262 -2.74 6.03 -10.65
C TYR A 262 -3.32 4.86 -9.85
N TRP A 263 -2.57 4.34 -8.87
CA TRP A 263 -3.02 3.19 -8.08
C TRP A 263 -4.17 3.53 -7.12
N LYS A 264 -4.27 4.78 -6.67
CA LYS A 264 -5.35 5.25 -5.79
C LYS A 264 -6.66 5.52 -6.52
N THR A 265 -6.60 6.13 -7.70
CA THR A 265 -7.77 6.71 -8.37
C THR A 265 -8.12 6.07 -9.70
N GLU A 266 -7.13 5.66 -10.49
CA GLU A 266 -7.35 5.12 -11.84
C GLU A 266 -7.39 3.59 -11.86
N SER A 267 -6.68 2.94 -10.94
CA SER A 267 -6.62 1.47 -10.88
C SER A 267 -7.87 0.88 -10.23
N PRO A 268 -8.53 -0.09 -10.87
CA PRO A 268 -9.63 -0.84 -10.26
C PRO A 268 -9.26 -1.53 -8.94
N ILE A 269 -7.98 -1.91 -8.78
CA ILE A 269 -7.49 -2.62 -7.59
C ILE A 269 -7.55 -1.72 -6.35
N GLY A 270 -7.15 -0.44 -6.47
CA GLY A 270 -7.26 0.53 -5.37
C GLY A 270 -8.71 0.74 -4.92
N PHE A 271 -9.64 0.82 -5.89
CA PHE A 271 -11.07 0.91 -5.61
C PHE A 271 -11.60 -0.33 -4.88
N ILE A 272 -11.20 -1.55 -5.30
CA ILE A 272 -11.64 -2.80 -4.66
C ILE A 272 -11.23 -2.83 -3.19
N PHE A 273 -10.00 -2.44 -2.84
CA PHE A 273 -9.56 -2.39 -1.45
C PHE A 273 -10.34 -1.35 -0.64
N SER A 274 -10.59 -0.17 -1.19
CA SER A 274 -11.39 0.88 -0.53
C SER A 274 -12.84 0.42 -0.29
N LEU A 275 -13.43 -0.26 -1.27
CA LEU A 275 -14.75 -0.88 -1.14
C LEU A 275 -14.75 -1.94 -0.02
N GLY A 276 -13.69 -2.78 0.05
CA GLY A 276 -13.54 -3.78 1.10
C GLY A 276 -13.48 -3.18 2.51
N VAL A 277 -12.79 -2.06 2.71
CA VAL A 277 -12.80 -1.31 3.99
C VAL A 277 -14.21 -0.83 4.33
N SER A 278 -14.92 -0.25 3.35
CA SER A 278 -16.30 0.24 3.53
C SER A 278 -17.26 -0.90 3.89
N MET A 279 -17.11 -2.06 3.26
CA MET A 279 -17.91 -3.25 3.57
C MET A 279 -17.61 -3.77 4.98
N GLY A 280 -16.33 -3.85 5.38
CA GLY A 280 -15.92 -4.22 6.74
C GLY A 280 -16.55 -3.29 7.79
N PHE A 281 -16.50 -1.98 7.54
CA PHE A 281 -17.14 -0.98 8.39
C PHE A 281 -18.66 -1.17 8.49
N MET A 282 -19.37 -1.35 7.36
CA MET A 282 -20.82 -1.58 7.35
C MET A 282 -21.21 -2.86 8.09
N VAL A 283 -20.49 -3.95 7.87
CA VAL A 283 -20.73 -5.22 8.58
C VAL A 283 -20.57 -5.02 10.07
N GLY A 284 -19.53 -4.30 10.50
CA GLY A 284 -19.31 -3.95 11.90
C GLY A 284 -20.45 -3.12 12.49
N VAL A 285 -20.92 -2.09 11.79
CA VAL A 285 -22.08 -1.28 12.21
C VAL A 285 -23.31 -2.17 12.44
N ILE A 286 -23.60 -3.11 11.52
CA ILE A 286 -24.77 -4.00 11.61
C ILE A 286 -24.63 -4.94 12.81
N ILE A 287 -23.46 -5.56 13.01
CA ILE A 287 -23.23 -6.51 14.12
C ILE A 287 -23.36 -5.78 15.46
N VAL A 288 -22.67 -4.64 15.62
CA VAL A 288 -22.71 -3.86 16.87
C VAL A 288 -24.12 -3.34 17.14
N TYR A 289 -24.82 -2.84 16.11
CA TYR A 289 -26.22 -2.45 16.23
C TYR A 289 -27.10 -3.60 16.73
N GLN A 290 -26.96 -4.79 16.16
CA GLN A 290 -27.78 -5.95 16.56
C GLN A 290 -27.50 -6.35 18.02
N VAL A 291 -26.24 -6.28 18.45
CA VAL A 291 -25.88 -6.57 19.85
C VAL A 291 -26.47 -5.54 20.79
N LEU A 292 -26.23 -4.24 20.55
CA LEU A 292 -26.74 -3.14 21.39
C LEU A 292 -28.27 -3.09 21.39
N SER A 293 -28.92 -3.31 20.26
CA SER A 293 -30.39 -3.36 20.17
C SER A 293 -30.97 -4.53 20.98
N THR A 294 -30.29 -5.67 20.97
CA THR A 294 -30.70 -6.82 21.77
C THR A 294 -30.52 -6.55 23.26
N ASP A 295 -29.44 -5.88 23.63
CA ASP A 295 -29.16 -5.51 25.01
C ASP A 295 -30.16 -4.48 25.55
N VAL A 296 -30.44 -3.43 24.79
CA VAL A 296 -31.48 -2.45 25.11
C VAL A 296 -32.85 -3.12 25.31
N ASN A 297 -33.21 -4.08 24.45
CA ASN A 297 -34.50 -4.80 24.60
C ASN A 297 -34.54 -5.67 25.86
N ALA A 298 -33.42 -6.27 26.25
CA ALA A 298 -33.36 -7.07 27.48
C ALA A 298 -33.49 -6.25 28.75
N HIS A 299 -33.02 -5.01 28.76
CA HIS A 299 -33.04 -4.10 29.91
C HIS A 299 -34.11 -3.01 29.81
N ILE A 300 -35.10 -3.16 28.90
CA ILE A 300 -36.13 -2.12 28.64
C ILE A 300 -36.92 -1.77 29.87
N LYS A 301 -37.24 -2.74 30.75
CA LYS A 301 -37.95 -2.53 32.02
C LYS A 301 -37.15 -1.71 33.02
N GLU A 302 -35.84 -1.90 33.08
CA GLU A 302 -34.94 -1.12 33.92
C GLU A 302 -34.87 0.32 33.43
N TYR A 303 -34.76 0.53 32.11
CA TYR A 303 -34.81 1.88 31.51
C TYR A 303 -36.16 2.60 31.75
N ALA A 304 -37.28 1.87 31.71
CA ALA A 304 -38.58 2.41 32.06
C ALA A 304 -38.62 2.85 33.53
N THR A 305 -38.06 2.06 34.44
CA THR A 305 -37.96 2.41 35.87
C THR A 305 -37.11 3.68 36.08
N PHE A 306 -35.97 3.83 35.38
CA PHE A 306 -35.18 5.06 35.43
C PHE A 306 -35.98 6.29 34.94
N LYS A 307 -36.74 6.13 33.84
CA LYS A 307 -37.62 7.20 33.35
C LYS A 307 -38.69 7.56 34.38
N ALA A 308 -39.33 6.58 35.01
CA ALA A 308 -40.36 6.81 36.05
C ALA A 308 -39.78 7.52 37.30
N MET A 309 -38.50 7.31 37.62
CA MET A 309 -37.75 8.02 38.68
C MET A 309 -37.32 9.44 38.26
N GLY A 310 -37.64 9.89 37.02
CA GLY A 310 -37.32 11.23 36.55
C GLY A 310 -35.97 11.40 35.82
N TYR A 311 -35.27 10.29 35.51
CA TYR A 311 -34.04 10.39 34.70
C TYR A 311 -34.37 10.73 33.25
N GLY A 312 -33.68 11.73 32.70
CA GLY A 312 -33.88 12.18 31.33
C GLY A 312 -33.31 11.21 30.28
N ASN A 313 -33.81 11.33 29.05
CA ASN A 313 -33.31 10.54 27.92
C ASN A 313 -31.78 10.62 27.74
N SER A 314 -31.17 11.79 28.03
CA SER A 314 -29.70 11.98 27.93
C SER A 314 -28.91 11.05 28.86
N TYR A 315 -29.47 10.70 30.01
CA TYR A 315 -28.82 9.77 30.96
C TYR A 315 -28.82 8.35 30.39
N LEU A 316 -29.95 7.90 29.84
CA LEU A 316 -30.09 6.57 29.23
C LEU A 316 -29.23 6.43 27.98
N LEU A 317 -29.18 7.48 27.15
CA LEU A 317 -28.26 7.56 26.02
C LEU A 317 -26.81 7.42 26.47
N GLY A 318 -26.44 8.05 27.58
CA GLY A 318 -25.10 7.97 28.16
C GLY A 318 -24.67 6.53 28.49
N ILE A 319 -25.60 5.70 29.03
CA ILE A 319 -25.31 4.29 29.34
C ILE A 319 -24.99 3.50 28.05
N ILE A 320 -25.80 3.67 26.99
CA ILE A 320 -25.60 2.95 25.72
C ILE A 320 -24.31 3.41 25.01
N PHE A 321 -23.96 4.69 25.09
CA PHE A 321 -22.68 5.17 24.56
C PHE A 321 -21.49 4.67 25.38
N GLU A 322 -21.64 4.52 26.70
CA GLU A 322 -20.64 3.87 27.56
C GLU A 322 -20.41 2.42 27.14
N GLU A 323 -21.48 1.64 26.93
CA GLU A 323 -21.41 0.28 26.41
C GLU A 323 -20.74 0.23 25.04
N ALA A 324 -21.13 1.09 24.10
CA ALA A 324 -20.55 1.18 22.77
C ALA A 324 -19.04 1.47 22.82
N LEU A 325 -18.61 2.37 23.73
CA LEU A 325 -17.18 2.70 23.90
C LEU A 325 -16.38 1.53 24.48
N ILE A 326 -16.95 0.86 25.50
CA ILE A 326 -16.32 -0.32 26.11
C ILE A 326 -16.18 -1.45 25.07
N LEU A 327 -17.23 -1.71 24.29
CA LEU A 327 -17.21 -2.69 23.22
C LEU A 327 -16.16 -2.35 22.16
N ALA A 328 -16.06 -1.06 21.77
CA ALA A 328 -15.07 -0.62 20.81
C ALA A 328 -13.63 -0.89 21.29
N ILE A 329 -13.32 -0.52 22.54
CA ILE A 329 -11.96 -0.69 23.09
C ILE A 329 -11.63 -2.17 23.28
N LEU A 330 -12.53 -2.96 23.88
CA LEU A 330 -12.30 -4.38 24.13
C LEU A 330 -12.31 -5.21 22.84
N GLY A 331 -13.17 -4.88 21.87
CA GLY A 331 -13.23 -5.55 20.57
C GLY A 331 -12.04 -5.25 19.68
N PHE A 332 -11.50 -4.02 19.78
CA PHE A 332 -10.31 -3.62 19.05
C PHE A 332 -9.06 -4.44 19.44
N ILE A 333 -8.95 -4.87 20.71
CA ILE A 333 -7.78 -5.63 21.17
C ILE A 333 -7.58 -6.90 20.33
N PRO A 334 -8.51 -7.89 20.28
CA PRO A 334 -8.37 -9.04 19.42
C PRO A 334 -8.38 -8.66 17.94
N GLY A 335 -9.16 -7.64 17.53
CA GLY A 335 -9.19 -7.08 16.19
C GLY A 335 -7.87 -6.51 15.70
N PHE A 336 -6.96 -6.10 16.60
CA PHE A 336 -5.60 -5.65 16.31
C PHE A 336 -4.57 -6.80 16.36
N ILE A 337 -4.68 -7.69 17.36
CA ILE A 337 -3.70 -8.77 17.55
C ILE A 337 -3.75 -9.79 16.41
N VAL A 338 -4.93 -10.20 15.99
CA VAL A 338 -5.08 -11.20 14.91
C VAL A 338 -4.47 -10.71 13.58
N PRO A 339 -4.71 -9.47 13.10
CA PRO A 339 -4.05 -8.95 11.91
C PRO A 339 -2.52 -8.91 11.97
N LEU A 340 -1.90 -8.78 13.13
CA LEU A 340 -0.44 -8.85 13.22
C LEU A 340 0.10 -10.19 12.70
N GLY A 341 -0.53 -11.29 13.14
CA GLY A 341 -0.18 -12.63 12.65
C GLY A 341 -0.53 -12.83 11.17
N LEU A 342 -1.71 -12.36 10.75
CA LEU A 342 -2.15 -12.48 9.36
C LEU A 342 -1.25 -11.67 8.39
N TYR A 343 -0.77 -10.51 8.80
CA TYR A 343 0.16 -9.70 8.01
C TYR A 343 1.49 -10.43 7.78
N GLN A 344 2.02 -11.08 8.84
CA GLN A 344 3.24 -11.85 8.71
C GLN A 344 3.07 -13.04 7.76
N LEU A 345 1.96 -13.76 7.88
CA LEU A 345 1.62 -14.85 6.97
C LEU A 345 1.47 -14.37 5.52
N ALA A 346 0.73 -13.28 5.31
CA ALA A 346 0.52 -12.72 3.99
C ALA A 346 1.82 -12.17 3.39
N ALA A 347 2.66 -11.49 4.17
CA ALA A 347 3.96 -10.98 3.70
C ALA A 347 4.88 -12.13 3.26
N ASN A 348 4.95 -13.20 4.04
CA ASN A 348 5.76 -14.38 3.70
C ASN A 348 5.23 -15.14 2.47
N ALA A 349 3.90 -15.21 2.31
CA ALA A 349 3.28 -15.92 1.19
C ALA A 349 3.36 -15.14 -0.14
N THR A 350 3.37 -13.79 -0.08
CA THR A 350 3.28 -12.95 -1.27
C THR A 350 4.57 -12.17 -1.60
N ASN A 351 5.54 -12.16 -0.69
CA ASN A 351 6.73 -11.29 -0.74
C ASN A 351 6.41 -9.79 -0.95
N LEU A 352 5.19 -9.37 -0.53
CA LEU A 352 4.77 -7.98 -0.56
C LEU A 352 5.07 -7.29 0.77
N PRO A 353 5.27 -5.94 0.78
CA PRO A 353 5.56 -5.17 2.00
C PRO A 353 4.31 -4.95 2.85
N ILE A 354 3.77 -6.04 3.41
CA ILE A 354 2.60 -5.98 4.30
C ILE A 354 3.11 -5.91 5.74
N TYR A 355 2.96 -4.75 6.38
CA TYR A 355 3.38 -4.54 7.76
C TYR A 355 2.41 -3.61 8.49
N MET A 356 2.32 -3.74 9.81
CA MET A 356 1.49 -2.86 10.62
C MET A 356 2.15 -1.49 10.79
N THR A 357 1.36 -0.43 10.61
CA THR A 357 1.80 0.94 10.89
C THR A 357 0.94 1.57 11.99
N VAL A 358 1.53 2.45 12.78
CA VAL A 358 0.81 3.18 13.84
C VAL A 358 -0.36 3.99 13.25
N ALA A 359 -0.14 4.63 12.11
CA ALA A 359 -1.19 5.39 11.42
C ALA A 359 -2.40 4.50 11.06
N ARG A 360 -2.15 3.29 10.55
CA ARG A 360 -3.22 2.33 10.21
C ARG A 360 -3.96 1.85 11.46
N ALA A 361 -3.22 1.55 12.55
CA ALA A 361 -3.84 1.17 13.82
C ALA A 361 -4.76 2.27 14.35
N LEU A 362 -4.33 3.54 14.28
CA LEU A 362 -5.15 4.68 14.69
C LEU A 362 -6.38 4.90 13.78
N ILE A 363 -6.22 4.73 12.47
CA ILE A 363 -7.34 4.84 11.52
C ILE A 363 -8.40 3.77 11.82
N VAL A 364 -8.00 2.50 11.99
CA VAL A 364 -8.97 1.44 12.28
C VAL A 364 -9.59 1.64 13.65
N LEU A 365 -8.82 2.02 14.68
CA LEU A 365 -9.38 2.37 15.99
C LEU A 365 -10.43 3.47 15.90
N LEU A 366 -10.16 4.54 15.13
CA LEU A 366 -11.12 5.62 14.92
C LEU A 366 -12.38 5.11 14.19
N LEU A 367 -12.21 4.28 13.16
CA LEU A 367 -13.35 3.68 12.45
C LEU A 367 -14.16 2.78 13.39
N THR A 368 -13.53 1.99 14.26
CA THR A 368 -14.20 1.14 15.25
C THR A 368 -14.99 1.97 16.25
N LEU A 369 -14.42 3.07 16.75
CA LEU A 369 -15.13 4.01 17.62
C LEU A 369 -16.35 4.63 16.92
N ILE A 370 -16.18 5.11 15.68
CA ILE A 370 -17.28 5.69 14.89
C ILE A 370 -18.37 4.63 14.64
N MET A 371 -17.99 3.43 14.27
CA MET A 371 -18.88 2.29 14.03
C MET A 371 -19.75 1.98 15.27
N CYS A 372 -19.12 1.89 16.45
CA CYS A 372 -19.80 1.61 17.70
C CYS A 372 -20.71 2.76 18.14
N ILE A 373 -20.26 4.01 17.98
CA ILE A 373 -21.06 5.20 18.29
C ILE A 373 -22.29 5.28 17.36
N LEU A 374 -22.13 5.07 16.07
CA LEU A 374 -23.24 5.06 15.10
C LEU A 374 -24.24 3.96 15.44
N SER A 375 -23.76 2.76 15.75
CA SER A 375 -24.62 1.63 16.14
C SER A 375 -25.40 1.91 17.41
N GLY A 376 -24.75 2.50 18.42
CA GLY A 376 -25.39 2.96 19.65
C GLY A 376 -26.47 4.03 19.39
N ALA A 377 -26.17 5.01 18.55
CA ALA A 377 -27.11 6.05 18.17
C ALA A 377 -28.36 5.50 17.43
N ILE A 378 -28.19 4.48 16.59
CA ILE A 378 -29.31 3.83 15.92
C ILE A 378 -30.12 2.97 16.91
N ALA A 379 -29.45 2.23 17.79
CA ALA A 379 -30.12 1.40 18.80
C ALA A 379 -30.97 2.22 19.78
N THR A 380 -30.53 3.43 20.11
CA THR A 380 -31.26 4.32 21.04
C THR A 380 -32.56 4.89 20.49
N ARG A 381 -32.70 4.97 19.15
CA ARG A 381 -33.99 5.45 18.54
C ARG A 381 -35.17 4.60 18.98
N LYS A 382 -34.97 3.30 19.16
CA LYS A 382 -36.00 2.37 19.61
C LYS A 382 -36.40 2.62 21.07
N LEU A 383 -35.47 3.05 21.93
CA LEU A 383 -35.73 3.41 23.32
C LEU A 383 -36.53 4.73 23.44
N GLN A 384 -36.30 5.68 22.53
CA GLN A 384 -37.01 6.97 22.54
C GLN A 384 -38.48 6.84 22.14
N SER A 385 -38.81 5.87 21.28
CA SER A 385 -40.19 5.60 20.84
C SER A 385 -41.00 4.74 21.80
N ALA A 386 -40.36 4.19 22.85
CA ALA A 386 -41.07 3.35 23.82
C ALA A 386 -41.76 4.22 24.89
N ASP A 387 -43.10 4.16 24.96
CA ASP A 387 -43.88 4.87 25.98
C ASP A 387 -43.80 4.12 27.33
N PRO A 388 -43.45 4.82 28.45
CA PRO A 388 -43.44 4.20 29.77
C PRO A 388 -44.76 3.54 30.15
N ALA A 389 -45.91 4.06 29.65
CA ALA A 389 -47.22 3.53 29.93
C ALA A 389 -47.50 2.14 29.29
N ASP A 390 -46.82 1.80 28.20
CA ASP A 390 -46.97 0.51 27.52
C ASP A 390 -46.08 -0.59 28.08
N MET A 391 -45.24 -0.28 29.07
CA MET A 391 -44.18 -1.19 29.59
C MET A 391 -44.48 -1.75 30.99
N PHE A 392 -45.49 -1.25 31.65
CA PHE A 392 -46.05 -1.76 32.93
C PHE A 392 -47.40 -2.41 32.72
#